data_c4f106d91d752c6869e95a1bc77eb6d5
#
_entry.id   c4f106d91d752c6869e95a1bc77eb6d5
#
_cell.length_a   1.000
_cell.length_b   1.000
_cell.length_c   1.000
_cell.angle_alpha   90.00
_cell.angle_beta   90.00
_cell.angle_gamma   90.00
#
_symmetry.space_group_name_H-M   'P 1'
#
loop_
_entity.id
_entity.type
_entity.pdbx_description
1 polymer ?
#
loop_
_entity_poly.entity_id
_entity_poly.type
_entity_poly.pdbx_seq_one_letter_code
_entity_poly.pdbx_strand_id
1 'polypeptide(L)'
;LEPFGKSAKGSYGWEKDCNNWNAVCGGSVGAAAWYQKQGTENERQKQEMDGIIDRICEDLSCFLDSFSEDGACMEGLGYWEYGMSYYIMFADLLRQPGGENRELLVKDKVKKIMEFQQICYFPGGRTISFSDGDSRGKFRMGLTCYLAMEDPQVEIPDVKNAMDFGGDPCYRWNAGYRDWLWTERYLEQACVEKKEEKSDDTRWSSRILPDAQWAIFNGNNLVSVACKGGHNGEPHNHNDVGSFLYYIGDEEIIKQLGNGEINFD
;
A
#
# COMPACT_ATOMS: atom_id res chain seq x y z
N LEU A 1 -24.19 8.32 -2.67
CA LEU A 1 -24.06 8.24 -1.20
C LEU A 1 -25.39 7.95 -0.49
N GLU A 2 -26.53 8.51 -0.95
CA GLU A 2 -27.83 8.36 -0.27
C GLU A 2 -28.25 6.87 -0.06
N PRO A 3 -28.14 5.96 -1.05
CA PRO A 3 -28.43 4.55 -0.83
C PRO A 3 -27.55 3.91 0.23
N PHE A 4 -26.25 4.26 0.23
CA PHE A 4 -25.28 3.75 1.21
C PHE A 4 -25.61 4.25 2.62
N GLY A 5 -25.85 5.55 2.80
CA GLY A 5 -26.16 6.14 4.10
C GLY A 5 -27.45 5.60 4.74
N LYS A 6 -28.40 5.12 3.92
CA LYS A 6 -29.66 4.51 4.38
C LYS A 6 -29.58 2.98 4.57
N SER A 7 -28.52 2.34 4.09
CA SER A 7 -28.33 0.90 4.23
C SER A 7 -27.84 0.52 5.63
N ALA A 8 -28.16 -0.69 6.08
CA ALA A 8 -27.55 -1.23 7.30
C ALA A 8 -26.05 -1.45 7.11
N LYS A 9 -25.28 -1.32 8.19
CA LYS A 9 -23.84 -1.62 8.17
C LYS A 9 -23.60 -3.06 7.72
N GLY A 10 -22.62 -3.26 6.85
CA GLY A 10 -22.31 -4.57 6.28
C GLY A 10 -23.30 -5.07 5.22
N SER A 11 -24.10 -4.16 4.61
CA SER A 11 -25.00 -4.50 3.51
C SER A 11 -24.27 -4.76 2.20
N TYR A 12 -23.06 -4.23 2.06
CA TYR A 12 -22.22 -4.43 0.87
C TYR A 12 -21.09 -5.41 1.19
N GLY A 13 -20.79 -6.32 0.25
CA GLY A 13 -19.77 -7.36 0.45
C GLY A 13 -18.42 -6.78 0.84
N TRP A 14 -17.97 -5.71 0.16
CA TRP A 14 -16.70 -5.05 0.43
C TRP A 14 -16.54 -4.47 1.86
N GLU A 15 -17.64 -4.24 2.59
CA GLU A 15 -17.55 -3.80 4.00
C GLU A 15 -17.09 -4.94 4.93
N LYS A 16 -17.21 -6.19 4.50
CA LYS A 16 -16.89 -7.40 5.29
C LYS A 16 -15.71 -8.16 4.74
N ASP A 17 -15.35 -7.90 3.49
CA ASP A 17 -14.26 -8.59 2.82
C ASP A 17 -12.93 -7.92 3.21
N CYS A 18 -12.16 -8.59 4.07
CA CYS A 18 -10.86 -8.09 4.51
C CYS A 18 -9.83 -8.29 3.38
N ASN A 19 -9.85 -7.40 2.42
CA ASN A 19 -8.95 -7.33 1.29
C ASN A 19 -8.87 -5.88 0.75
N ASN A 20 -8.15 -5.67 -0.34
CA ASN A 20 -7.99 -4.34 -0.96
C ASN A 20 -9.31 -3.66 -1.38
N TRP A 21 -10.37 -4.42 -1.72
CA TRP A 21 -11.68 -3.85 -2.06
C TRP A 21 -12.31 -3.07 -0.90
N ASN A 22 -12.06 -3.48 0.34
CA ASN A 22 -12.51 -2.73 1.51
C ASN A 22 -11.94 -1.31 1.50
N ALA A 23 -10.63 -1.15 1.27
CA ALA A 23 -9.99 0.17 1.18
C ALA A 23 -10.40 0.94 -0.07
N VAL A 24 -10.49 0.27 -1.23
CA VAL A 24 -10.82 0.93 -2.52
C VAL A 24 -12.24 1.48 -2.50
N CYS A 25 -13.22 0.66 -2.13
CA CYS A 25 -14.62 1.09 -2.07
C CYS A 25 -14.85 2.01 -0.87
N GLY A 26 -14.38 1.62 0.33
CA GLY A 26 -14.54 2.39 1.55
C GLY A 26 -13.88 3.76 1.46
N GLY A 27 -12.59 3.81 1.09
CA GLY A 27 -11.88 5.07 0.90
C GLY A 27 -12.54 5.98 -0.14
N SER A 28 -13.06 5.42 -1.24
CA SER A 28 -13.79 6.19 -2.25
C SER A 28 -15.12 6.74 -1.75
N VAL A 29 -15.90 5.94 -1.01
CA VAL A 29 -17.16 6.38 -0.41
C VAL A 29 -16.91 7.44 0.66
N GLY A 30 -15.91 7.21 1.52
CA GLY A 30 -15.50 8.17 2.55
C GLY A 30 -15.05 9.52 1.96
N ALA A 31 -14.23 9.48 0.91
CA ALA A 31 -13.81 10.67 0.18
C ALA A 31 -14.99 11.43 -0.43
N ALA A 32 -15.92 10.72 -1.08
CA ALA A 32 -17.10 11.32 -1.66
C ALA A 32 -17.99 11.98 -0.58
N ALA A 33 -18.14 11.34 0.60
CA ALA A 33 -18.87 11.91 1.73
C ALA A 33 -18.19 13.16 2.27
N TRP A 34 -16.86 13.13 2.40
CA TRP A 34 -16.08 14.29 2.83
C TRP A 34 -16.26 15.48 1.88
N TYR A 35 -16.12 15.27 0.55
CA TYR A 35 -16.31 16.34 -0.44
C TYR A 35 -17.76 16.88 -0.43
N GLN A 36 -18.76 16.00 -0.29
CA GLN A 36 -20.16 16.44 -0.21
C GLN A 36 -20.43 17.24 1.07
N LYS A 37 -19.82 16.86 2.21
CA LYS A 37 -19.88 17.64 3.45
C LYS A 37 -19.32 19.04 3.26
N GLN A 38 -18.16 19.18 2.58
CA GLN A 38 -17.54 20.49 2.31
C GLN A 38 -18.38 21.37 1.36
N GLY A 39 -19.11 20.76 0.45
CA GLY A 39 -19.91 21.46 -0.58
C GLY A 39 -21.33 21.85 -0.15
N THR A 40 -21.74 21.58 1.10
CA THR A 40 -23.10 21.89 1.57
C THR A 40 -23.11 22.81 2.77
N GLU A 41 -24.10 23.74 2.80
CA GLU A 41 -24.39 24.58 3.99
C GLU A 41 -25.49 23.98 4.87
N ASN A 42 -26.10 22.85 4.46
CA ASN A 42 -27.19 22.19 5.18
C ASN A 42 -26.63 21.32 6.31
N GLU A 43 -26.84 21.72 7.55
CA GLU A 43 -26.33 21.02 8.74
C GLU A 43 -26.83 19.58 8.87
N ARG A 44 -28.05 19.27 8.41
CA ARG A 44 -28.56 17.90 8.38
C ARG A 44 -27.77 17.04 7.39
N GLN A 45 -27.45 17.59 6.21
CA GLN A 45 -26.63 16.88 5.23
C GLN A 45 -25.20 16.68 5.74
N LYS A 46 -24.61 17.68 6.42
CA LYS A 46 -23.30 17.52 7.06
C LYS A 46 -23.30 16.37 8.06
N GLN A 47 -24.31 16.30 8.93
CA GLN A 47 -24.46 15.19 9.90
C GLN A 47 -24.65 13.83 9.23
N GLU A 48 -25.41 13.76 8.13
CA GLU A 48 -25.57 12.53 7.35
C GLU A 48 -24.21 12.09 6.74
N MET A 49 -23.40 13.02 6.24
CA MET A 49 -22.06 12.72 5.70
C MET A 49 -21.09 12.30 6.81
N ASP A 50 -21.16 12.93 7.99
CA ASP A 50 -20.36 12.52 9.15
C ASP A 50 -20.67 11.07 9.56
N GLY A 51 -21.93 10.68 9.58
CA GLY A 51 -22.31 9.29 9.86
C GLY A 51 -21.74 8.29 8.83
N ILE A 52 -21.66 8.68 7.56
CA ILE A 52 -21.00 7.85 6.52
C ILE A 52 -19.50 7.79 6.76
N ILE A 53 -18.86 8.92 7.03
CA ILE A 53 -17.42 8.99 7.31
C ILE A 53 -17.05 8.12 8.50
N ASP A 54 -17.81 8.20 9.60
CA ASP A 54 -17.59 7.39 10.81
C ASP A 54 -17.69 5.89 10.49
N ARG A 55 -18.73 5.49 9.75
CA ARG A 55 -18.91 4.10 9.31
C ARG A 55 -17.72 3.60 8.50
N ILE A 56 -17.21 4.41 7.55
CA ILE A 56 -16.06 4.03 6.74
C ILE A 56 -14.79 3.93 7.60
N CYS A 57 -14.57 4.84 8.54
CA CYS A 57 -13.43 4.76 9.46
C CYS A 57 -13.43 3.45 10.28
N GLU A 58 -14.60 2.97 10.68
CA GLU A 58 -14.74 1.68 11.36
C GLU A 58 -14.51 0.50 10.39
N ASP A 59 -15.10 0.54 9.20
CA ASP A 59 -15.04 -0.54 8.22
C ASP A 59 -13.61 -0.75 7.68
N LEU A 60 -12.80 0.31 7.57
CA LEU A 60 -11.39 0.24 7.13
C LEU A 60 -10.48 -0.55 8.08
N SER A 61 -10.92 -0.88 9.29
CA SER A 61 -10.20 -1.83 10.14
C SER A 61 -10.07 -3.21 9.48
N CYS A 62 -11.07 -3.62 8.69
CA CYS A 62 -11.06 -4.88 7.95
C CYS A 62 -9.93 -4.91 6.90
N PHE A 63 -9.67 -3.80 6.21
CA PHE A 63 -8.51 -3.69 5.32
C PHE A 63 -7.18 -3.89 6.08
N LEU A 64 -7.04 -3.27 7.25
CA LEU A 64 -5.82 -3.44 8.06
C LEU A 64 -5.68 -4.89 8.57
N ASP A 65 -6.78 -5.58 8.81
CA ASP A 65 -6.80 -6.98 9.25
C ASP A 65 -6.42 -7.96 8.13
N SER A 66 -6.43 -7.51 6.85
CA SER A 66 -5.93 -8.31 5.72
C SER A 66 -4.41 -8.47 5.71
N PHE A 67 -3.69 -7.61 6.42
CA PHE A 67 -2.24 -7.71 6.57
C PHE A 67 -1.87 -8.58 7.77
N SER A 68 -0.73 -9.27 7.68
CA SER A 68 -0.17 -9.93 8.85
C SER A 68 0.26 -8.92 9.94
N GLU A 69 0.46 -9.37 11.17
CA GLU A 69 0.83 -8.48 12.27
C GLU A 69 2.24 -7.86 12.13
N ASP A 70 3.05 -8.42 11.24
CA ASP A 70 4.34 -7.86 10.83
C ASP A 70 4.26 -6.90 9.63
N GLY A 71 3.04 -6.63 9.12
CA GLY A 71 2.75 -5.64 8.08
C GLY A 71 2.80 -6.17 6.65
N ALA A 72 3.06 -7.46 6.44
CA ALA A 72 3.12 -8.02 5.10
C ALA A 72 1.74 -8.11 4.43
N CYS A 73 1.72 -7.81 3.13
CA CYS A 73 0.57 -8.05 2.27
C CYS A 73 0.71 -9.43 1.60
N MET A 74 -0.15 -10.37 1.97
CA MET A 74 -0.09 -11.72 1.45
C MET A 74 -0.49 -11.81 -0.03
N GLU A 75 -1.22 -10.82 -0.54
CA GLU A 75 -1.60 -10.70 -1.94
C GLU A 75 -0.47 -10.17 -2.84
N GLY A 76 0.61 -9.67 -2.24
CA GLY A 76 1.76 -9.11 -2.93
C GLY A 76 1.79 -7.58 -3.01
N LEU A 77 2.92 -7.04 -3.52
CA LEU A 77 3.23 -5.62 -3.53
C LEU A 77 2.22 -4.78 -4.33
N GLY A 78 1.71 -5.30 -5.45
CA GLY A 78 0.75 -4.60 -6.30
C GLY A 78 -0.59 -4.35 -5.59
N TYR A 79 -1.10 -5.33 -4.88
CA TYR A 79 -2.34 -5.20 -4.10
C TYR A 79 -2.15 -4.33 -2.86
N TRP A 80 -0.96 -4.40 -2.22
CA TRP A 80 -0.58 -3.46 -1.17
C TRP A 80 -0.69 -2.01 -1.67
N GLU A 81 -0.03 -1.70 -2.80
CA GLU A 81 -0.04 -0.35 -3.38
C GLU A 81 -1.46 0.10 -3.72
N TYR A 82 -2.26 -0.80 -4.31
CA TYR A 82 -3.62 -0.50 -4.70
C TYR A 82 -4.50 -0.14 -3.51
N GLY A 83 -4.54 -0.99 -2.47
CA GLY A 83 -5.33 -0.74 -1.27
C GLY A 83 -4.83 0.47 -0.48
N MET A 84 -3.51 0.56 -0.25
CA MET A 84 -2.89 1.67 0.48
C MET A 84 -3.12 3.02 -0.21
N SER A 85 -3.14 3.09 -1.53
CA SER A 85 -3.42 4.33 -2.26
C SER A 85 -4.79 4.93 -1.88
N TYR A 86 -5.81 4.12 -1.68
CA TYR A 86 -7.15 4.58 -1.29
C TYR A 86 -7.28 4.81 0.21
N TYR A 87 -6.65 3.97 1.01
CA TYR A 87 -6.59 4.15 2.46
C TYR A 87 -5.91 5.47 2.83
N ILE A 88 -4.73 5.73 2.28
CA ILE A 88 -3.97 6.97 2.51
C ILE A 88 -4.69 8.18 1.94
N MET A 89 -5.32 8.07 0.77
CA MET A 89 -6.14 9.13 0.21
C MET A 89 -7.21 9.59 1.20
N PHE A 90 -7.92 8.66 1.79
CA PHE A 90 -8.98 9.01 2.72
C PHE A 90 -8.40 9.53 4.04
N ALA A 91 -7.31 8.94 4.54
CA ALA A 91 -6.60 9.42 5.72
C ALA A 91 -6.10 10.88 5.55
N ASP A 92 -5.55 11.23 4.38
CA ASP A 92 -5.12 12.61 4.05
C ASP A 92 -6.31 13.58 4.06
N LEU A 93 -7.45 13.20 3.51
CA LEU A 93 -8.67 14.02 3.54
C LEU A 93 -9.18 14.25 4.97
N LEU A 94 -9.13 13.24 5.84
CA LEU A 94 -9.56 13.37 7.23
C LEU A 94 -8.70 14.33 8.05
N ARG A 95 -7.48 14.59 7.64
CA ARG A 95 -6.57 15.58 8.26
C ARG A 95 -6.82 16.99 7.78
N GLN A 96 -7.59 17.18 6.71
CA GLN A 96 -8.00 18.49 6.23
C GLN A 96 -9.12 19.06 7.12
N PRO A 97 -9.36 20.39 7.11
CA PRO A 97 -10.48 20.99 7.80
C PRO A 97 -11.80 20.30 7.47
N GLY A 98 -12.55 19.90 8.50
CA GLY A 98 -13.79 19.12 8.36
C GLY A 98 -13.64 17.61 8.59
N GLY A 99 -12.44 17.09 8.79
CA GLY A 99 -12.19 15.69 9.15
C GLY A 99 -12.38 15.36 10.64
N GLU A 100 -12.38 16.40 11.51
CA GLU A 100 -12.82 16.36 12.93
C GLU A 100 -12.14 15.28 13.79
N ASN A 101 -10.80 15.32 13.87
CA ASN A 101 -10.01 14.46 14.75
C ASN A 101 -10.10 12.94 14.46
N ARG A 102 -10.54 12.54 13.27
CA ARG A 102 -10.49 11.15 12.82
C ARG A 102 -9.08 10.84 12.32
N GLU A 103 -8.40 9.89 12.96
CA GLU A 103 -7.03 9.55 12.65
C GLU A 103 -6.89 8.05 12.34
N LEU A 104 -6.44 7.73 11.14
CA LEU A 104 -6.30 6.36 10.66
C LEU A 104 -4.86 5.82 10.74
N LEU A 105 -3.85 6.70 10.92
CA LEU A 105 -2.44 6.34 10.73
C LEU A 105 -1.66 6.08 12.03
N VAL A 106 -2.30 6.18 13.19
CA VAL A 106 -1.63 6.14 14.51
C VAL A 106 -1.25 4.74 15.02
N LYS A 107 -1.79 3.68 14.43
CA LYS A 107 -1.56 2.31 14.92
C LYS A 107 -0.17 1.81 14.52
N ASP A 108 0.53 1.12 15.43
CA ASP A 108 1.84 0.53 15.15
C ASP A 108 1.81 -0.46 13.97
N LYS A 109 0.73 -1.21 13.80
CA LYS A 109 0.53 -2.10 12.65
C LYS A 109 0.54 -1.31 11.33
N VAL A 110 -0.07 -0.12 11.30
CA VAL A 110 -0.08 0.74 10.10
C VAL A 110 1.34 1.16 9.70
N LYS A 111 2.20 1.47 10.67
CA LYS A 111 3.62 1.80 10.38
C LYS A 111 4.33 0.62 9.73
N LYS A 112 4.17 -0.58 10.23
CA LYS A 112 4.74 -1.78 9.62
C LYS A 112 4.22 -2.02 8.20
N ILE A 113 2.92 -1.78 7.98
CA ILE A 113 2.32 -1.85 6.63
C ILE A 113 2.93 -0.80 5.69
N MET A 114 3.21 0.41 6.17
CA MET A 114 3.86 1.47 5.39
C MET A 114 5.28 1.07 4.94
N GLU A 115 6.02 0.33 5.77
CA GLU A 115 7.37 -0.13 5.48
C GLU A 115 7.41 -1.34 4.52
N PHE A 116 6.29 -2.01 4.26
CA PHE A 116 6.27 -3.24 3.47
C PHE A 116 6.84 -3.07 2.06
N GLN A 117 6.60 -1.94 1.40
CA GLN A 117 7.12 -1.67 0.06
C GLN A 117 8.64 -1.81 0.00
N GLN A 118 9.37 -1.16 0.91
CA GLN A 118 10.85 -1.18 0.90
C GLN A 118 11.40 -2.58 1.18
N ILE A 119 10.68 -3.40 1.96
CA ILE A 119 11.06 -4.80 2.24
C ILE A 119 11.01 -5.64 0.96
N CYS A 120 10.09 -5.30 0.05
CA CYS A 120 9.88 -6.04 -1.19
C CYS A 120 10.88 -5.68 -2.30
N TYR A 121 11.68 -4.61 -2.18
CA TYR A 121 12.63 -4.22 -3.21
C TYR A 121 14.02 -4.82 -2.99
N PHE A 122 14.56 -5.39 -4.03
CA PHE A 122 15.94 -5.87 -4.12
C PHE A 122 16.82 -4.88 -4.91
N PRO A 123 18.15 -5.00 -4.82
CA PRO A 123 19.07 -4.28 -5.70
C PRO A 123 18.72 -4.43 -7.17
N GLY A 124 18.98 -3.39 -7.98
CA GLY A 124 18.66 -3.41 -9.40
C GLY A 124 17.18 -3.22 -9.75
N GLY A 125 16.31 -2.95 -8.75
CA GLY A 125 14.87 -2.73 -8.96
C GLY A 125 14.08 -4.00 -9.16
N ARG A 126 14.61 -5.14 -8.72
CA ARG A 126 13.84 -6.38 -8.60
C ARG A 126 12.91 -6.29 -7.40
N THR A 127 11.79 -6.98 -7.48
CA THR A 127 10.80 -7.05 -6.41
C THR A 127 10.43 -8.50 -6.08
N ILE A 128 9.97 -8.72 -4.85
CA ILE A 128 9.44 -10.02 -4.44
C ILE A 128 8.18 -10.30 -5.26
N SER A 129 8.17 -11.42 -5.97
CA SER A 129 7.09 -11.84 -6.87
C SER A 129 6.23 -12.97 -6.27
N PHE A 130 6.10 -13.05 -4.94
CA PHE A 130 5.16 -13.97 -4.31
C PHE A 130 3.72 -13.59 -4.61
N SER A 131 2.83 -14.60 -4.63
CA SER A 131 1.42 -14.40 -5.00
C SER A 131 1.31 -13.72 -6.38
N ASP A 132 0.47 -12.72 -6.54
CA ASP A 132 0.33 -11.94 -7.77
C ASP A 132 1.38 -10.81 -7.91
N GLY A 133 2.53 -10.95 -7.24
CA GLY A 133 3.62 -9.97 -7.32
C GLY A 133 4.35 -9.99 -8.67
N ASP A 134 4.82 -8.83 -9.11
CA ASP A 134 5.69 -8.68 -10.28
C ASP A 134 7.16 -8.73 -9.84
N SER A 135 8.03 -9.36 -10.61
CA SER A 135 9.49 -9.41 -10.35
C SER A 135 10.21 -8.10 -10.66
N ARG A 136 9.53 -7.14 -11.29
CA ARG A 136 9.99 -5.76 -11.58
C ARG A 136 8.88 -4.75 -11.30
N GLY A 137 8.22 -4.88 -10.16
CA GLY A 137 7.15 -3.99 -9.75
C GLY A 137 7.57 -2.53 -9.78
N LYS A 138 6.70 -1.69 -10.27
CA LYS A 138 6.84 -0.24 -10.22
C LYS A 138 6.12 0.29 -8.97
N PHE A 139 6.53 1.45 -8.47
CA PHE A 139 5.90 2.09 -7.32
C PHE A 139 5.33 3.46 -7.66
N ARG A 140 4.31 3.88 -6.92
CA ARG A 140 3.72 5.21 -7.01
C ARG A 140 4.55 6.19 -6.19
N MET A 141 5.19 7.14 -6.90
CA MET A 141 6.05 8.13 -6.26
C MET A 141 5.33 8.91 -5.17
N GLY A 142 4.12 9.43 -5.45
CA GLY A 142 3.39 10.25 -4.50
C GLY A 142 2.97 9.47 -3.25
N LEU A 143 2.46 8.24 -3.40
CA LEU A 143 2.14 7.39 -2.26
C LEU A 143 3.37 7.20 -1.36
N THR A 144 4.51 6.80 -1.95
CA THR A 144 5.74 6.56 -1.18
C THR A 144 6.26 7.84 -0.53
N CYS A 145 6.20 8.98 -1.22
CA CYS A 145 6.52 10.28 -0.65
C CYS A 145 5.63 10.62 0.55
N TYR A 146 4.31 10.37 0.44
CA TYR A 146 3.39 10.60 1.56
C TYR A 146 3.76 9.73 2.77
N LEU A 147 3.99 8.44 2.55
CA LEU A 147 4.38 7.51 3.63
C LEU A 147 5.71 7.92 4.27
N ALA A 148 6.68 8.40 3.50
CA ALA A 148 7.98 8.89 4.01
C ALA A 148 7.85 10.21 4.81
N MET A 149 6.81 11.02 4.59
CA MET A 149 6.49 12.16 5.45
C MET A 149 5.87 11.71 6.78
N GLU A 150 5.07 10.63 6.76
CA GLU A 150 4.41 10.10 7.95
C GLU A 150 5.35 9.28 8.84
N ASP A 151 6.23 8.51 8.24
CA ASP A 151 7.20 7.67 8.95
C ASP A 151 8.61 7.81 8.36
N PRO A 152 9.56 8.37 9.13
CA PRO A 152 10.96 8.50 8.68
C PRO A 152 11.67 7.17 8.42
N GLN A 153 11.09 6.02 8.80
CA GLN A 153 11.64 4.70 8.50
C GLN A 153 11.32 4.28 7.05
N VAL A 154 10.29 4.89 6.43
CA VAL A 154 9.95 4.60 5.04
C VAL A 154 11.01 5.16 4.11
N GLU A 155 11.54 4.30 3.25
CA GLU A 155 12.54 4.63 2.24
C GLU A 155 11.89 4.73 0.85
N ILE A 156 12.36 5.69 0.06
CA ILE A 156 11.93 5.82 -1.34
C ILE A 156 12.86 4.94 -2.19
N PRO A 157 12.33 3.94 -2.93
CA PRO A 157 13.13 3.14 -3.85
C PRO A 157 13.79 4.02 -4.94
N ASP A 158 14.73 3.44 -5.69
CA ASP A 158 15.36 4.16 -6.82
C ASP A 158 14.29 4.71 -7.78
N VAL A 159 14.35 6.00 -8.05
CA VAL A 159 13.38 6.76 -8.88
C VAL A 159 13.16 6.14 -10.26
N LYS A 160 14.15 5.45 -10.83
CA LYS A 160 14.02 4.72 -12.10
C LYS A 160 12.94 3.62 -12.05
N ASN A 161 12.58 3.16 -10.85
CA ASN A 161 11.54 2.16 -10.63
C ASN A 161 10.17 2.79 -10.37
N ALA A 162 10.05 4.11 -10.36
CA ALA A 162 8.77 4.78 -10.24
C ALA A 162 7.87 4.45 -11.45
N MET A 163 6.58 4.40 -11.20
CA MET A 163 5.57 4.26 -12.25
C MET A 163 5.51 5.56 -13.06
N ASP A 164 5.50 5.45 -14.37
CA ASP A 164 5.23 6.59 -15.23
C ASP A 164 3.82 7.12 -14.99
N PHE A 165 3.61 8.43 -15.11
CA PHE A 165 2.31 9.07 -14.88
C PHE A 165 1.17 8.43 -15.69
N GLY A 166 1.44 7.99 -16.91
CA GLY A 166 0.49 7.28 -17.78
C GLY A 166 0.48 5.76 -17.61
N GLY A 167 1.29 5.21 -16.72
CA GLY A 167 1.53 3.77 -16.60
C GLY A 167 0.46 3.00 -15.82
N ASP A 168 -0.55 3.67 -15.26
CA ASP A 168 -1.64 2.98 -14.57
C ASP A 168 -2.52 2.24 -15.59
N PRO A 169 -2.58 0.88 -15.51
CA PRO A 169 -3.33 0.08 -16.49
C PRO A 169 -4.84 0.31 -16.45
N CYS A 170 -5.35 0.88 -15.35
CA CYS A 170 -6.75 1.21 -15.19
C CYS A 170 -7.06 2.70 -15.43
N TYR A 171 -6.09 3.50 -15.89
CA TYR A 171 -6.24 4.93 -16.16
C TYR A 171 -6.85 5.73 -15.00
N ARG A 172 -6.41 5.45 -13.77
CA ARG A 172 -6.92 6.09 -12.56
C ARG A 172 -6.31 7.50 -12.40
N TRP A 173 -6.83 8.46 -13.12
CA TRP A 173 -6.35 9.86 -13.13
C TRP A 173 -6.30 10.52 -11.76
N ASN A 174 -7.21 10.14 -10.86
CA ASN A 174 -7.19 10.63 -9.48
C ASN A 174 -5.92 10.21 -8.73
N ALA A 175 -5.36 9.03 -9.03
CA ALA A 175 -4.09 8.60 -8.47
C ALA A 175 -2.93 9.47 -8.99
N GLY A 176 -2.89 9.75 -10.30
CA GLY A 176 -1.88 10.60 -10.90
C GLY A 176 -1.84 12.02 -10.32
N TYR A 177 -3.01 12.63 -10.06
CA TYR A 177 -3.08 13.93 -9.40
C TYR A 177 -2.49 13.89 -7.97
N ARG A 178 -2.79 12.84 -7.20
CA ARG A 178 -2.23 12.68 -5.85
C ARG A 178 -0.76 12.37 -5.88
N ASP A 179 -0.30 11.58 -6.84
CA ASP A 179 1.12 11.31 -7.02
C ASP A 179 1.91 12.62 -7.17
N TRP A 180 1.38 13.54 -7.98
CA TRP A 180 1.97 14.87 -8.12
C TRP A 180 1.91 15.68 -6.82
N LEU A 181 0.73 15.81 -6.22
CA LEU A 181 0.49 16.63 -5.03
C LEU A 181 1.33 16.17 -3.81
N TRP A 182 1.39 14.86 -3.57
CA TRP A 182 2.13 14.32 -2.44
C TRP A 182 3.65 14.36 -2.67
N THR A 183 4.10 14.20 -3.92
CA THR A 183 5.51 14.38 -4.27
C THR A 183 5.93 15.83 -4.06
N GLU A 184 5.12 16.80 -4.48
CA GLU A 184 5.39 18.23 -4.26
C GLU A 184 5.51 18.56 -2.77
N ARG A 185 4.55 18.13 -1.95
CA ARG A 185 4.59 18.32 -0.48
C ARG A 185 5.86 17.72 0.15
N TYR A 186 6.24 16.52 -0.27
CA TYR A 186 7.47 15.89 0.21
C TYR A 186 8.71 16.70 -0.14
N LEU A 187 8.82 17.18 -1.38
CA LEU A 187 9.96 17.98 -1.82
C LEU A 187 10.04 19.32 -1.08
N GLU A 188 8.90 19.99 -0.85
CA GLU A 188 8.85 21.21 -0.05
C GLU A 188 9.35 20.97 1.38
N GLN A 189 8.91 19.90 2.02
CA GLN A 189 9.35 19.52 3.38
C GLN A 189 10.83 19.15 3.40
N ALA A 190 11.31 18.35 2.45
CA ALA A 190 12.72 17.95 2.33
C ALA A 190 13.66 19.13 2.05
N CYS A 191 13.18 20.17 1.34
CA CYS A 191 13.96 21.41 1.13
C CYS A 191 14.16 22.22 2.40
N VAL A 192 13.20 22.14 3.35
CA VAL A 192 13.28 22.83 4.65
C VAL A 192 14.14 22.06 5.63
N GLU A 193 13.97 20.75 5.66
CA GLU A 193 14.76 19.86 6.48
C GLU A 193 15.99 19.41 5.68
N LYS A 194 17.18 19.93 5.99
CA LYS A 194 18.42 19.34 5.48
C LYS A 194 18.56 17.93 6.07
N LYS A 195 17.95 16.93 5.42
CA LYS A 195 18.16 15.52 5.80
C LYS A 195 19.65 15.21 5.59
N GLU A 196 20.32 14.82 6.66
CA GLU A 196 21.62 14.18 6.57
C GLU A 196 21.46 12.98 5.63
N GLU A 197 22.31 12.88 4.62
CA GLU A 197 22.36 11.69 3.77
C GLU A 197 22.58 10.47 4.67
N LYS A 198 21.55 9.64 4.81
CA LYS A 198 21.71 8.34 5.47
C LYS A 198 22.78 7.59 4.67
N SER A 199 23.81 7.09 5.34
CA SER A 199 24.86 6.28 4.71
C SER A 199 24.21 5.10 3.98
N ASP A 200 24.70 4.80 2.78
CA ASP A 200 24.21 3.78 1.83
C ASP A 200 24.15 2.34 2.42
N ASP A 201 24.68 2.15 3.63
CA ASP A 201 24.90 0.86 4.28
C ASP A 201 23.64 0.27 4.98
N THR A 202 22.55 1.03 5.11
CA THR A 202 21.32 0.60 5.79
C THR A 202 20.20 0.13 4.84
N ARG A 203 20.32 0.39 3.56
CA ARG A 203 19.29 0.07 2.55
C ARG A 203 19.05 -1.42 2.34
N TRP A 204 19.93 -2.28 2.83
CA TRP A 204 19.94 -3.69 2.50
C TRP A 204 20.03 -4.53 3.76
N SER A 205 19.00 -4.49 4.58
CA SER A 205 18.92 -5.32 5.76
C SER A 205 18.05 -6.56 5.50
N SER A 206 18.55 -7.73 5.95
CA SER A 206 17.74 -8.94 5.98
C SER A 206 16.57 -8.75 6.92
N ARG A 207 15.41 -9.30 6.56
CA ARG A 207 14.17 -9.23 7.32
C ARG A 207 13.57 -10.62 7.46
N ILE A 208 13.00 -10.87 8.60
CA ILE A 208 12.11 -12.02 8.85
C ILE A 208 10.75 -11.45 9.20
N LEU A 209 9.73 -11.91 8.50
CA LEU A 209 8.32 -11.60 8.74
C LEU A 209 7.69 -12.88 9.31
N PRO A 210 7.70 -13.06 10.64
CA PRO A 210 7.33 -14.34 11.24
C PRO A 210 5.86 -14.68 11.11
N ASP A 211 4.98 -13.67 11.06
CA ASP A 211 3.54 -13.88 10.92
C ASP A 211 3.18 -14.22 9.47
N ALA A 212 3.81 -13.56 8.49
CA ALA A 212 3.71 -13.90 7.08
C ALA A 212 4.53 -15.16 6.71
N GLN A 213 5.45 -15.59 7.59
CA GLN A 213 6.40 -16.65 7.36
C GLN A 213 7.30 -16.41 6.13
N TRP A 214 7.71 -15.16 5.93
CA TRP A 214 8.66 -14.79 4.89
C TRP A 214 10.03 -14.51 5.49
N ALA A 215 11.08 -14.93 4.78
CA ALA A 215 12.46 -14.61 5.10
C ALA A 215 13.11 -13.95 3.88
N ILE A 216 13.67 -12.76 4.09
CA ILE A 216 14.25 -11.94 3.03
C ILE A 216 15.69 -11.65 3.43
N PHE A 217 16.62 -11.94 2.54
CA PHE A 217 18.05 -11.72 2.74
C PHE A 217 18.58 -10.85 1.58
N ASN A 218 19.24 -9.76 1.95
CA ASN A 218 19.95 -8.87 1.04
C ASN A 218 21.42 -8.82 1.42
N GLY A 219 22.28 -9.44 0.61
CA GLY A 219 23.72 -9.51 0.83
C GLY A 219 24.50 -8.56 -0.07
N ASN A 220 24.94 -7.44 0.47
CA ASN A 220 25.95 -6.51 -0.10
C ASN A 220 25.90 -6.37 -1.63
N ASN A 221 24.75 -6.13 -2.23
CA ASN A 221 24.51 -5.97 -3.67
C ASN A 221 24.85 -7.17 -4.57
N LEU A 222 25.23 -8.32 -4.01
CA LEU A 222 25.61 -9.50 -4.80
C LEU A 222 24.53 -10.57 -4.82
N VAL A 223 23.94 -10.87 -3.68
CA VAL A 223 22.97 -11.96 -3.55
C VAL A 223 21.73 -11.46 -2.81
N SER A 224 20.58 -11.73 -3.38
CA SER A 224 19.31 -11.51 -2.71
C SER A 224 18.45 -12.76 -2.77
N VAL A 225 17.82 -13.08 -1.64
CA VAL A 225 16.97 -14.27 -1.49
C VAL A 225 15.69 -13.87 -0.80
N ALA A 226 14.55 -14.35 -1.28
CA ALA A 226 13.32 -14.36 -0.52
C ALA A 226 12.76 -15.79 -0.46
N CYS A 227 12.30 -16.20 0.71
CA CYS A 227 11.66 -17.49 0.94
C CYS A 227 10.26 -17.27 1.47
N LYS A 228 9.29 -18.04 0.99
CA LYS A 228 7.90 -18.02 1.42
C LYS A 228 7.56 -19.32 2.14
N GLY A 229 7.07 -19.19 3.38
CA GLY A 229 6.35 -20.21 4.11
C GLY A 229 4.85 -20.03 3.95
N GLY A 230 4.09 -19.99 5.07
CA GLY A 230 2.65 -19.77 5.07
C GLY A 230 1.83 -21.02 4.72
N HIS A 231 0.68 -20.83 4.11
CA HIS A 231 -0.24 -21.93 3.76
C HIS A 231 -0.99 -21.64 2.47
N ASN A 232 -1.48 -22.72 1.80
CA ASN A 232 -2.17 -22.59 0.50
C ASN A 232 -3.59 -21.97 0.57
N GLY A 233 -4.06 -21.56 1.74
CA GLY A 233 -5.31 -20.83 1.91
C GLY A 233 -5.17 -19.31 1.94
N GLU A 234 -3.98 -18.78 1.63
CA GLU A 234 -3.75 -17.34 1.53
C GLU A 234 -4.46 -16.74 0.29
N PRO A 235 -4.88 -15.46 0.35
CA PRO A 235 -5.40 -14.78 -0.81
C PRO A 235 -4.37 -14.77 -1.96
N HIS A 236 -4.83 -14.97 -3.20
CA HIS A 236 -3.99 -15.01 -4.40
C HIS A 236 -2.83 -16.02 -4.33
N ASN A 237 -3.00 -17.11 -3.58
CA ASN A 237 -1.99 -18.16 -3.43
C ASN A 237 -1.85 -18.98 -4.71
N HIS A 238 -0.60 -19.31 -5.06
CA HIS A 238 -0.24 -20.12 -6.25
C HIS A 238 0.15 -21.56 -5.89
N ASN A 239 -0.21 -22.08 -4.71
CA ASN A 239 0.25 -23.35 -4.15
C ASN A 239 1.78 -23.43 -4.07
N ASP A 240 2.40 -22.33 -3.67
CA ASP A 240 3.83 -22.07 -3.75
C ASP A 240 4.51 -22.03 -2.36
N VAL A 241 3.91 -22.67 -1.36
CA VAL A 241 4.50 -22.81 -0.02
C VAL A 241 5.86 -23.50 -0.12
N GLY A 242 6.89 -22.89 0.49
CA GLY A 242 8.27 -23.36 0.41
C GLY A 242 9.02 -22.90 -0.82
N SER A 243 8.43 -22.05 -1.67
CA SER A 243 9.12 -21.46 -2.81
C SER A 243 10.14 -20.40 -2.35
N PHE A 244 11.09 -20.11 -3.21
CA PHE A 244 12.07 -19.07 -2.97
C PHE A 244 12.52 -18.41 -4.28
N LEU A 245 12.96 -17.16 -4.13
CA LEU A 245 13.55 -16.35 -5.19
C LEU A 245 15.04 -16.21 -4.91
N TYR A 246 15.87 -16.26 -5.94
CA TYR A 246 17.30 -16.11 -5.82
C TYR A 246 17.83 -15.21 -6.94
N TYR A 247 18.49 -14.13 -6.55
CA TYR A 247 19.07 -13.15 -7.46
C TYR A 247 20.57 -13.00 -7.22
N ILE A 248 21.32 -12.78 -8.29
CA ILE A 248 22.73 -12.37 -8.25
C ILE A 248 22.82 -11.04 -9.02
N GLY A 249 23.04 -9.95 -8.33
CA GLY A 249 22.93 -8.62 -8.92
C GLY A 249 21.55 -8.42 -9.51
N ASP A 250 21.46 -8.08 -10.80
CA ASP A 250 20.20 -7.90 -11.54
C ASP A 250 19.63 -9.19 -12.13
N GLU A 251 20.39 -10.29 -12.07
CA GLU A 251 19.99 -11.54 -12.70
C GLU A 251 19.15 -12.39 -11.79
N GLU A 252 18.02 -12.83 -12.31
CA GLU A 252 17.10 -13.73 -11.64
C GLU A 252 17.53 -15.17 -11.94
N ILE A 253 18.14 -15.83 -10.95
CA ILE A 253 18.68 -17.18 -11.10
C ILE A 253 17.58 -18.21 -10.85
N ILE A 254 16.75 -17.97 -9.83
CA ILE A 254 15.57 -18.79 -9.51
C ILE A 254 14.42 -17.85 -9.34
N LYS A 255 13.37 -18.04 -10.16
CA LYS A 255 12.17 -17.23 -10.15
C LYS A 255 10.95 -18.07 -9.80
N GLN A 256 9.99 -17.42 -9.18
CA GLN A 256 8.62 -17.88 -9.15
C GLN A 256 7.93 -17.36 -10.43
N LEU A 257 7.24 -18.23 -11.13
CA LEU A 257 6.36 -17.82 -12.22
C LEU A 257 5.08 -17.30 -11.56
N GLY A 258 5.04 -16.00 -11.27
CA GLY A 258 3.86 -15.32 -10.73
C GLY A 258 2.62 -15.53 -11.59
N ASN A 259 1.77 -14.53 -11.77
CA ASN A 259 0.52 -14.60 -12.56
C ASN A 259 0.72 -15.00 -14.03
N GLY A 260 1.44 -16.09 -14.24
CA GLY A 260 1.46 -16.94 -15.39
C GLY A 260 1.81 -16.29 -16.72
N GLU A 261 3.01 -16.53 -17.16
CA GLU A 261 3.20 -16.97 -18.53
C GLU A 261 3.52 -18.46 -18.48
N ILE A 262 2.50 -19.31 -18.32
CA ILE A 262 2.62 -20.70 -18.70
C ILE A 262 2.46 -20.70 -20.22
N ASN A 263 3.53 -20.44 -20.93
CA ASN A 263 3.64 -20.77 -22.33
C ASN A 263 3.88 -22.30 -22.39
N PHE A 264 2.86 -23.05 -22.71
CA PHE A 264 2.99 -24.40 -23.19
C PHE A 264 3.40 -24.30 -24.66
N ASP A 265 4.70 -24.31 -24.93
CA ASP A 265 5.24 -24.62 -26.27
C ASP A 265 5.16 -26.11 -26.54
#